data_896d05fa7c7aa16d878fcee668f80466
#
_entry.id   896d05fa7c7aa16d878fcee668f80466
#
_cell.length_a   1.000
_cell.length_b   1.000
_cell.length_c   1.000
_cell.angle_alpha   90.00
_cell.angle_beta   90.00
_cell.angle_gamma   90.00
#
_symmetry.space_group_name_H-M   'P 1'
#
loop_
_entity.id
_entity.type
_entity.pdbx_description
1 polymer ?
#
loop_
_entity_poly.entity_id
_entity_poly.type
_entity_poly.pdbx_seq_one_letter_code
_entity_poly.pdbx_strand_id
1 'polypeptide(L)'
;MADLRTTYLGLELRSPIVASAGPLTGTLATLHQLEQAGVAAVVLPSLFEEEVVTESMHLNDVLDQGADWTPEASSFFPDMDFSDLGPERHVKLVERAKASIGIPVIASVNATSPGVWARYAAMMVDAGADAIELNVYAVPGDPAHDAASVEARYLDAIREVRAEVQVPLAVKLSPYFSSAGHFALQAVAAGADGLVLFNRLYQPDLDLETLDVLPAVELSQPWELRLPLRWIALLRRRLPETSLAATSGV
;
A
#
# COMPACT_ATOMS: atom_id res chain seq x y z
N MET A 1 29.89 -14.02 10.50
CA MET A 1 28.48 -13.64 10.38
C MET A 1 28.05 -13.98 8.96
N ALA A 2 26.85 -14.52 8.77
CA ALA A 2 26.35 -14.76 7.40
C ALA A 2 26.13 -13.42 6.69
N ASP A 3 26.40 -13.36 5.39
CA ASP A 3 26.05 -12.21 4.57
C ASP A 3 24.53 -12.26 4.29
N LEU A 4 23.80 -11.23 4.71
CA LEU A 4 22.35 -11.13 4.57
C LEU A 4 21.95 -10.22 3.42
N ARG A 5 22.90 -9.69 2.66
CA ARG A 5 22.57 -8.84 1.48
C ARG A 5 21.72 -9.59 0.47
N THR A 6 20.78 -8.91 -0.11
CA THR A 6 19.85 -9.45 -1.10
C THR A 6 19.40 -8.36 -2.07
N THR A 7 18.72 -8.76 -3.13
CA THR A 7 18.09 -7.84 -4.07
C THR A 7 16.57 -8.00 -4.01
N TYR A 8 15.87 -6.90 -3.94
CA TYR A 8 14.41 -6.85 -4.01
C TYR A 8 13.96 -5.73 -4.93
N LEU A 9 13.12 -6.00 -5.92
CA LEU A 9 12.68 -5.04 -6.96
C LEU A 9 13.86 -4.36 -7.68
N GLY A 10 14.96 -5.09 -7.89
CA GLY A 10 16.19 -4.51 -8.45
C GLY A 10 16.98 -3.60 -7.49
N LEU A 11 16.49 -3.37 -6.28
CA LEU A 11 17.15 -2.58 -5.25
C LEU A 11 18.09 -3.45 -4.41
N GLU A 12 19.34 -3.01 -4.25
CA GLU A 12 20.32 -3.68 -3.40
C GLU A 12 20.00 -3.42 -1.92
N LEU A 13 19.73 -4.48 -1.17
CA LEU A 13 19.36 -4.43 0.24
C LEU A 13 20.44 -5.02 1.14
N ARG A 14 20.78 -4.34 2.24
CA ARG A 14 21.74 -4.81 3.25
C ARG A 14 21.25 -6.04 4.03
N SER A 15 19.93 -6.28 4.06
CA SER A 15 19.28 -7.43 4.69
C SER A 15 17.92 -7.71 4.04
N PRO A 16 17.32 -8.90 4.23
CA PRO A 16 16.02 -9.21 3.66
C PRO A 16 14.83 -8.58 4.44
N ILE A 17 15.10 -7.77 5.47
CA ILE A 17 14.04 -7.19 6.31
C ILE A 17 13.61 -5.83 5.74
N VAL A 18 12.33 -5.76 5.38
CA VAL A 18 11.66 -4.55 4.90
C VAL A 18 10.53 -4.21 5.86
N ALA A 19 10.47 -2.96 6.33
CA ALA A 19 9.32 -2.51 7.12
C ALA A 19 8.10 -2.31 6.21
N SER A 20 7.04 -3.06 6.46
CA SER A 20 5.81 -2.99 5.66
C SER A 20 4.99 -1.73 5.96
N ALA A 21 4.10 -1.37 5.01
CA ALA A 21 3.15 -0.28 5.18
C ALA A 21 2.34 -0.41 6.48
N GLY A 22 2.34 0.64 7.27
CA GLY A 22 1.63 0.67 8.56
C GLY A 22 1.99 1.88 9.40
N PRO A 23 1.45 1.99 10.62
CA PRO A 23 1.67 3.16 11.49
C PRO A 23 3.15 3.42 11.81
N LEU A 24 3.97 2.37 11.88
CA LEU A 24 5.41 2.49 12.17
C LEU A 24 6.21 3.16 11.04
N THR A 25 5.69 3.19 9.83
CA THR A 25 6.35 3.85 8.69
C THR A 25 5.75 5.22 8.36
N GLY A 26 4.84 5.72 9.22
CA GLY A 26 4.10 6.96 8.97
C GLY A 26 4.78 8.25 9.42
N THR A 27 5.91 8.19 10.14
CA THR A 27 6.60 9.40 10.63
C THR A 27 8.10 9.34 10.40
N LEU A 28 8.76 10.49 10.20
CA LEU A 28 10.21 10.54 10.03
C LEU A 28 10.96 10.00 11.25
N ALA A 29 10.45 10.26 12.45
CA ALA A 29 11.08 9.78 13.67
C ALA A 29 11.15 8.25 13.71
N THR A 30 10.04 7.58 13.36
CA THR A 30 10.00 6.12 13.32
C THR A 30 10.79 5.56 12.14
N LEU A 31 10.83 6.23 10.98
CA LEU A 31 11.65 5.84 9.84
C LEU A 31 13.14 5.81 10.20
N HIS A 32 13.65 6.83 10.91
CA HIS A 32 15.02 6.85 11.40
C HIS A 32 15.30 5.70 12.41
N GLN A 33 14.37 5.42 13.31
CA GLN A 33 14.51 4.30 14.25
C GLN A 33 14.56 2.95 13.52
N LEU A 34 13.74 2.74 12.50
CA LEU A 34 13.76 1.54 11.66
C LEU A 34 15.08 1.39 10.92
N GLU A 35 15.59 2.47 10.32
CA GLU A 35 16.88 2.45 9.66
C GLU A 35 18.02 2.12 10.63
N GLN A 36 18.03 2.73 11.84
CA GLN A 36 19.02 2.43 12.89
C GLN A 36 18.90 1.01 13.40
N ALA A 37 17.69 0.45 13.47
CA ALA A 37 17.46 -0.94 13.85
C ALA A 37 17.91 -1.97 12.80
N GLY A 38 18.33 -1.52 11.60
CA GLY A 38 18.87 -2.39 10.56
C GLY A 38 17.89 -2.81 9.48
N VAL A 39 16.69 -2.22 9.43
CA VAL A 39 15.75 -2.39 8.33
C VAL A 39 16.40 -1.94 7.01
N ALA A 40 16.21 -2.69 5.95
CA ALA A 40 16.91 -2.46 4.68
C ALA A 40 16.12 -1.64 3.66
N ALA A 41 14.80 -1.56 3.80
CA ALA A 41 13.92 -0.69 3.04
C ALA A 41 12.64 -0.44 3.83
N VAL A 42 11.90 0.59 3.49
CA VAL A 42 10.60 0.91 4.11
C VAL A 42 9.52 1.01 3.05
N VAL A 43 8.34 0.49 3.37
CA VAL A 43 7.11 0.74 2.63
C VAL A 43 6.29 1.74 3.44
N LEU A 44 6.02 2.91 2.88
CA LEU A 44 5.25 3.95 3.55
C LEU A 44 3.76 3.55 3.68
N PRO A 45 3.00 4.18 4.58
CA PRO A 45 1.56 3.92 4.69
C PRO A 45 0.87 4.04 3.33
N SER A 46 -0.08 3.16 3.08
CA SER A 46 -0.83 3.21 1.83
C SER A 46 -1.68 4.48 1.76
N LEU A 47 -1.66 5.15 0.62
CA LEU A 47 -2.65 6.15 0.29
C LEU A 47 -3.94 5.43 -0.08
N PHE A 48 -5.01 5.69 0.66
CA PHE A 48 -6.34 5.14 0.40
C PHE A 48 -7.20 6.15 -0.35
N GLU A 49 -7.86 5.70 -1.42
CA GLU A 49 -8.79 6.54 -2.19
C GLU A 49 -9.94 7.03 -1.32
N GLU A 50 -10.44 6.18 -0.43
CA GLU A 50 -11.53 6.51 0.48
C GLU A 50 -11.15 7.64 1.47
N GLU A 51 -9.89 7.71 1.91
CA GLU A 51 -9.39 8.83 2.71
C GLU A 51 -9.48 10.14 1.92
N VAL A 52 -9.00 10.13 0.68
CA VAL A 52 -9.00 11.31 -0.20
C VAL A 52 -10.43 11.80 -0.47
N VAL A 53 -11.35 10.89 -0.76
CA VAL A 53 -12.75 11.21 -1.01
C VAL A 53 -13.41 11.77 0.25
N THR A 54 -13.17 11.13 1.41
CA THR A 54 -13.75 11.57 2.70
C THR A 54 -13.22 12.95 3.11
N GLU A 55 -11.92 13.18 2.99
CA GLU A 55 -11.31 14.48 3.28
C GLU A 55 -11.84 15.58 2.34
N SER A 56 -12.02 15.25 1.03
CA SER A 56 -12.59 16.18 0.06
C SER A 56 -14.05 16.52 0.34
N MET A 57 -14.84 15.55 0.81
CA MET A 57 -16.23 15.78 1.21
C MET A 57 -16.31 16.65 2.47
N HIS A 58 -15.50 16.35 3.49
CA HIS A 58 -15.43 17.18 4.68
C HIS A 58 -15.02 18.62 4.38
N LEU A 59 -14.07 18.81 3.46
CA LEU A 59 -13.65 20.13 3.03
C LEU A 59 -14.79 20.88 2.34
N ASN A 60 -15.51 20.23 1.43
CA ASN A 60 -16.67 20.82 0.76
C ASN A 60 -17.78 21.18 1.76
N ASP A 61 -18.09 20.30 2.73
CA ASP A 61 -19.07 20.57 3.76
C ASP A 61 -18.69 21.77 4.63
N VAL A 62 -17.41 21.92 4.99
CA VAL A 62 -16.92 23.07 5.75
C VAL A 62 -16.99 24.36 4.92
N LEU A 63 -16.65 24.29 3.63
CA LEU A 63 -16.74 25.44 2.71
C LEU A 63 -18.19 25.85 2.47
N ASP A 64 -19.11 24.91 2.29
CA ASP A 64 -20.54 25.17 2.09
C ASP A 64 -21.18 25.74 3.37
N GLN A 65 -20.85 25.22 4.55
CA GLN A 65 -21.30 25.81 5.83
C GLN A 65 -20.75 27.22 6.06
N GLY A 66 -19.55 27.53 5.52
CA GLY A 66 -18.97 28.88 5.58
C GLY A 66 -19.59 29.86 4.60
N ALA A 67 -20.15 29.38 3.48
CA ALA A 67 -20.74 30.24 2.45
C ALA A 67 -22.06 30.91 2.90
N ASP A 68 -22.77 30.31 3.87
CA ASP A 68 -24.03 30.88 4.42
C ASP A 68 -23.81 31.94 5.50
N TRP A 69 -22.58 32.18 5.91
CA TRP A 69 -22.22 33.20 6.90
C TRP A 69 -21.68 34.44 6.17
N THR A 70 -22.43 35.52 6.22
CA THR A 70 -22.19 36.91 5.77
C THR A 70 -20.89 37.23 4.97
N PRO A 71 -20.94 38.18 4.00
CA PRO A 71 -19.80 38.59 3.13
C PRO A 71 -18.53 39.03 3.88
N GLU A 72 -18.58 39.27 5.16
CA GLU A 72 -17.46 39.67 6.03
C GLU A 72 -16.70 38.46 6.62
N ALA A 73 -17.24 37.24 6.49
CA ALA A 73 -16.61 36.02 7.03
C ALA A 73 -15.44 35.48 6.20
N SER A 74 -15.20 36.00 5.01
CA SER A 74 -14.09 35.58 4.14
C SER A 74 -12.69 35.86 4.71
N SER A 75 -12.59 36.63 5.80
CA SER A 75 -11.30 36.89 6.49
C SER A 75 -11.13 36.10 7.81
N PHE A 76 -12.09 35.26 8.18
CA PHE A 76 -12.09 34.54 9.45
C PHE A 76 -11.74 33.04 9.33
N PHE A 77 -11.46 32.55 8.13
CA PHE A 77 -10.90 31.22 7.98
C PHE A 77 -9.45 31.28 8.51
N PRO A 78 -9.10 30.48 9.55
CA PRO A 78 -7.69 30.29 9.84
C PRO A 78 -7.02 29.81 8.55
N ASP A 79 -5.77 30.22 8.32
CA ASP A 79 -4.93 29.68 7.25
C ASP A 79 -4.85 28.16 7.48
N MET A 80 -5.86 27.44 7.01
CA MET A 80 -5.81 25.97 6.97
C MET A 80 -4.84 25.63 5.85
N ASP A 81 -3.71 25.07 6.23
CA ASP A 81 -2.74 24.54 5.28
C ASP A 81 -3.35 23.32 4.60
N PHE A 82 -4.10 23.54 3.53
CA PHE A 82 -4.69 22.47 2.70
C PHE A 82 -3.65 21.53 2.10
N SER A 83 -2.37 21.86 2.24
CA SER A 83 -1.26 21.03 1.78
C SER A 83 -1.05 19.76 2.62
N ASP A 84 -1.74 19.60 3.75
CA ASP A 84 -1.67 18.42 4.60
C ASP A 84 -2.89 17.48 4.44
N LEU A 85 -3.72 17.71 3.42
CA LEU A 85 -4.89 16.90 3.12
C LEU A 85 -4.67 16.01 1.89
N GLY A 86 -5.31 14.86 1.89
CA GLY A 86 -5.34 13.97 0.72
C GLY A 86 -3.99 13.43 0.27
N PRO A 87 -3.79 13.30 -1.05
CA PRO A 87 -2.56 12.76 -1.62
C PRO A 87 -1.30 13.55 -1.28
N GLU A 88 -1.43 14.87 -1.08
CA GLU A 88 -0.31 15.79 -0.82
C GLU A 88 0.44 15.44 0.47
N ARG A 89 -0.28 14.97 1.50
CA ARG A 89 0.33 14.48 2.75
C ARG A 89 1.27 13.31 2.49
N HIS A 90 0.85 12.37 1.64
CA HIS A 90 1.66 11.20 1.29
C HIS A 90 2.83 11.58 0.40
N VAL A 91 2.64 12.47 -0.57
CA VAL A 91 3.72 13.03 -1.42
C VAL A 91 4.78 13.68 -0.55
N LYS A 92 4.40 14.58 0.37
CA LYS A 92 5.33 15.21 1.32
C LYS A 92 6.06 14.19 2.21
N LEU A 93 5.38 13.12 2.62
CA LEU A 93 6.02 12.06 3.41
C LEU A 93 7.10 11.36 2.59
N VAL A 94 6.85 11.04 1.31
CA VAL A 94 7.85 10.45 0.40
C VAL A 94 9.05 11.40 0.25
N GLU A 95 8.83 12.67 -0.09
CA GLU A 95 9.90 13.67 -0.26
C GLU A 95 10.77 13.79 1.00
N ARG A 96 10.12 13.92 2.17
CA ARG A 96 10.82 14.06 3.44
C ARG A 96 11.56 12.79 3.85
N ALA A 97 10.98 11.60 3.61
CA ALA A 97 11.64 10.33 3.85
C ALA A 97 12.88 10.21 2.98
N LYS A 98 12.77 10.46 1.66
CA LYS A 98 13.91 10.43 0.73
C LYS A 98 15.03 11.40 1.08
N ALA A 99 14.68 12.56 1.62
CA ALA A 99 15.68 13.55 2.06
C ALA A 99 16.35 13.18 3.39
N SER A 100 15.77 12.28 4.20
CA SER A 100 16.21 12.08 5.59
C SER A 100 16.78 10.69 5.91
N ILE A 101 16.41 9.64 5.16
CA ILE A 101 16.92 8.28 5.38
C ILE A 101 17.71 7.79 4.16
N GLY A 102 18.72 6.92 4.42
CA GLY A 102 19.61 6.39 3.37
C GLY A 102 19.18 5.04 2.79
N ILE A 103 18.05 4.48 3.25
CA ILE A 103 17.50 3.21 2.74
C ILE A 103 16.39 3.46 1.71
N PRO A 104 16.13 2.52 0.79
CA PRO A 104 15.07 2.65 -0.20
C PRO A 104 13.70 2.93 0.43
N VAL A 105 12.95 3.83 -0.23
CA VAL A 105 11.59 4.23 0.14
C VAL A 105 10.62 3.74 -0.93
N ILE A 106 9.74 2.84 -0.55
CA ILE A 106 8.68 2.28 -1.39
C ILE A 106 7.38 2.97 -1.01
N ALA A 107 6.73 3.62 -1.97
CA ALA A 107 5.42 4.21 -1.73
C ALA A 107 4.32 3.18 -1.94
N SER A 108 3.29 3.19 -1.10
CA SER A 108 2.16 2.26 -1.20
C SER A 108 0.89 3.00 -1.62
N VAL A 109 0.18 2.42 -2.58
CA VAL A 109 -1.06 2.98 -3.13
C VAL A 109 -2.16 1.94 -3.01
N ASN A 110 -3.31 2.35 -2.50
CA ASN A 110 -4.52 1.54 -2.43
C ASN A 110 -5.70 2.33 -3.01
N ALA A 111 -6.26 1.89 -4.12
CA ALA A 111 -7.43 2.49 -4.73
C ALA A 111 -8.42 1.42 -5.19
N THR A 112 -9.67 1.80 -5.39
CA THR A 112 -10.74 0.94 -5.85
C THR A 112 -11.26 1.35 -7.22
N SER A 113 -10.98 2.58 -7.64
CA SER A 113 -11.48 3.17 -8.90
C SER A 113 -10.43 3.17 -10.01
N PRO A 114 -10.80 2.86 -11.26
CA PRO A 114 -9.90 2.94 -12.41
C PRO A 114 -9.29 4.34 -12.60
N GLY A 115 -8.03 4.40 -13.01
CA GLY A 115 -7.31 5.65 -13.34
C GLY A 115 -6.78 6.45 -12.15
N VAL A 116 -7.34 6.29 -10.95
CA VAL A 116 -6.88 7.00 -9.74
C VAL A 116 -5.54 6.48 -9.26
N TRP A 117 -5.32 5.17 -9.34
CA TRP A 117 -4.06 4.51 -8.96
C TRP A 117 -2.85 5.01 -9.72
N ALA A 118 -2.98 5.06 -11.03
CA ALA A 118 -1.92 5.46 -11.93
C ALA A 118 -1.47 6.89 -11.62
N ARG A 119 -2.41 7.80 -11.42
CA ARG A 119 -2.13 9.19 -11.04
C ARG A 119 -1.40 9.28 -9.69
N TYR A 120 -1.89 8.58 -8.65
CA TYR A 120 -1.26 8.61 -7.34
C TYR A 120 0.12 7.97 -7.36
N ALA A 121 0.29 6.86 -8.08
CA ALA A 121 1.60 6.24 -8.26
C ALA A 121 2.59 7.19 -8.94
N ALA A 122 2.18 7.90 -10.00
CA ALA A 122 3.02 8.90 -10.66
C ALA A 122 3.44 10.02 -9.70
N MET A 123 2.51 10.58 -8.91
CA MET A 123 2.83 11.61 -7.90
C MET A 123 3.87 11.12 -6.87
N MET A 124 3.79 9.87 -6.43
CA MET A 124 4.76 9.29 -5.49
C MET A 124 6.14 9.09 -6.13
N VAL A 125 6.16 8.71 -7.42
CA VAL A 125 7.42 8.59 -8.18
C VAL A 125 8.06 9.96 -8.38
N ASP A 126 7.30 10.98 -8.72
CA ASP A 126 7.78 12.37 -8.86
C ASP A 126 8.33 12.89 -7.53
N ALA A 127 7.77 12.47 -6.39
CA ALA A 127 8.28 12.75 -5.05
C ALA A 127 9.57 11.99 -4.69
N GLY A 128 10.03 11.07 -5.55
CA GLY A 128 11.28 10.35 -5.41
C GLY A 128 11.19 8.95 -4.83
N ALA A 129 10.02 8.31 -4.82
CA ALA A 129 9.90 6.91 -4.41
C ALA A 129 10.76 5.99 -5.29
N ASP A 130 11.48 5.05 -4.67
CA ASP A 130 12.35 4.10 -5.37
C ASP A 130 11.56 2.96 -6.03
N ALA A 131 10.37 2.66 -5.53
CA ALA A 131 9.44 1.66 -6.07
C ALA A 131 8.01 1.97 -5.61
N ILE A 132 7.05 1.33 -6.25
CA ILE A 132 5.63 1.38 -5.87
C ILE A 132 5.18 0.00 -5.36
N GLU A 133 4.47 -0.05 -4.23
CA GLU A 133 3.69 -1.20 -3.80
C GLU A 133 2.19 -0.93 -4.09
N LEU A 134 1.64 -1.63 -5.07
CA LEU A 134 0.23 -1.60 -5.38
C LEU A 134 -0.51 -2.58 -4.47
N ASN A 135 -1.36 -2.05 -3.61
CA ASN A 135 -2.13 -2.81 -2.65
C ASN A 135 -3.61 -2.83 -3.07
N VAL A 136 -4.00 -3.81 -3.89
CA VAL A 136 -5.41 -3.96 -4.27
C VAL A 136 -6.15 -4.64 -3.12
N TYR A 137 -6.72 -3.80 -2.24
CA TYR A 137 -7.43 -4.27 -1.06
C TYR A 137 -8.94 -4.33 -1.33
N ALA A 138 -9.42 -5.49 -1.75
CA ALA A 138 -10.83 -5.70 -1.97
C ALA A 138 -11.28 -7.03 -1.37
N VAL A 139 -12.41 -7.01 -0.66
CA VAL A 139 -13.13 -8.21 -0.24
C VAL A 139 -14.31 -8.37 -1.20
N PRO A 140 -14.26 -9.31 -2.17
CA PRO A 140 -15.33 -9.51 -3.14
C PRO A 140 -16.50 -10.26 -2.48
N GLY A 141 -17.25 -9.54 -1.63
CA GLY A 141 -18.39 -10.09 -0.91
C GLY A 141 -19.71 -10.06 -1.69
N ASP A 142 -19.77 -9.36 -2.79
CA ASP A 142 -20.96 -9.29 -3.65
C ASP A 142 -21.03 -10.53 -4.57
N PRO A 143 -22.06 -11.39 -4.42
CA PRO A 143 -22.22 -12.59 -5.23
C PRO A 143 -22.50 -12.31 -6.73
N ALA A 144 -22.77 -11.07 -7.12
CA ALA A 144 -22.89 -10.68 -8.52
C ALA A 144 -21.54 -10.65 -9.26
N HIS A 145 -20.41 -10.60 -8.54
CA HIS A 145 -19.09 -10.61 -9.12
C HIS A 145 -18.52 -12.05 -9.17
N ASP A 146 -18.24 -12.54 -10.36
CA ASP A 146 -17.55 -13.80 -10.55
C ASP A 146 -16.02 -13.67 -10.38
N ALA A 147 -15.33 -14.81 -10.26
CA ALA A 147 -13.88 -14.83 -10.05
C ALA A 147 -13.12 -14.14 -11.20
N ALA A 148 -13.60 -14.27 -12.44
CA ALA A 148 -12.96 -13.66 -13.59
C ALA A 148 -13.05 -12.13 -13.57
N SER A 149 -14.20 -11.57 -13.19
CA SER A 149 -14.37 -10.13 -13.05
C SER A 149 -13.54 -9.54 -11.92
N VAL A 150 -13.41 -10.26 -10.80
CA VAL A 150 -12.55 -9.86 -9.68
C VAL A 150 -11.09 -9.86 -10.11
N GLU A 151 -10.60 -10.95 -10.74
CA GLU A 151 -9.23 -11.05 -11.22
C GLU A 151 -8.91 -10.00 -12.28
N ALA A 152 -9.84 -9.73 -13.20
CA ALA A 152 -9.67 -8.70 -14.24
C ALA A 152 -9.41 -7.31 -13.63
N ARG A 153 -10.15 -6.91 -12.60
CA ARG A 153 -9.95 -5.63 -11.91
C ARG A 153 -8.52 -5.47 -11.36
N TYR A 154 -7.96 -6.53 -10.76
CA TYR A 154 -6.58 -6.51 -10.29
C TYR A 154 -5.59 -6.34 -11.44
N LEU A 155 -5.79 -7.10 -12.53
CA LEU A 155 -4.90 -7.06 -13.69
C LEU A 155 -4.96 -5.71 -14.41
N ASP A 156 -6.13 -5.10 -14.49
CA ASP A 156 -6.31 -3.78 -15.09
C ASP A 156 -5.63 -2.70 -14.25
N ALA A 157 -5.78 -2.73 -12.93
CA ALA A 157 -5.06 -1.82 -12.03
C ALA A 157 -3.52 -1.94 -12.17
N ILE A 158 -2.99 -3.16 -12.29
CA ILE A 158 -1.55 -3.38 -12.53
C ILE A 158 -1.12 -2.76 -13.85
N ARG A 159 -1.87 -2.98 -14.94
CA ARG A 159 -1.55 -2.43 -16.27
C ARG A 159 -1.61 -0.91 -16.28
N GLU A 160 -2.63 -0.32 -15.66
CA GLU A 160 -2.78 1.13 -15.56
C GLU A 160 -1.60 1.77 -14.84
N VAL A 161 -1.24 1.26 -13.65
CA VAL A 161 -0.08 1.77 -12.92
C VAL A 161 1.20 1.57 -13.70
N ARG A 162 1.41 0.37 -14.28
CA ARG A 162 2.62 0.07 -15.07
C ARG A 162 2.78 0.99 -16.29
N ALA A 163 1.70 1.43 -16.90
CA ALA A 163 1.75 2.35 -18.04
C ALA A 163 2.27 3.75 -17.64
N GLU A 164 2.02 4.18 -16.42
CA GLU A 164 2.37 5.54 -15.93
C GLU A 164 3.73 5.60 -15.23
N VAL A 165 4.17 4.52 -14.57
CA VAL A 165 5.41 4.55 -13.78
C VAL A 165 6.52 3.68 -14.40
N GLN A 166 7.78 4.12 -14.26
CA GLN A 166 8.95 3.39 -14.75
C GLN A 166 9.73 2.71 -13.60
N VAL A 167 9.51 3.12 -12.35
CA VAL A 167 10.12 2.48 -11.18
C VAL A 167 9.57 1.06 -10.98
N PRO A 168 10.26 0.18 -10.25
CA PRO A 168 9.77 -1.16 -9.98
C PRO A 168 8.40 -1.16 -9.30
N LEU A 169 7.55 -2.10 -9.73
CA LEU A 169 6.18 -2.27 -9.24
C LEU A 169 6.02 -3.60 -8.49
N ALA A 170 5.84 -3.54 -7.18
CA ALA A 170 5.40 -4.67 -6.37
C ALA A 170 3.87 -4.70 -6.31
N VAL A 171 3.29 -5.89 -6.34
CA VAL A 171 1.85 -6.08 -6.18
C VAL A 171 1.58 -6.95 -4.96
N LYS A 172 0.83 -6.42 -4.00
CA LYS A 172 0.45 -7.14 -2.80
C LYS A 172 -0.86 -7.88 -3.04
N LEU A 173 -0.79 -9.20 -2.95
CA LEU A 173 -1.87 -10.09 -3.33
C LEU A 173 -2.72 -10.52 -2.13
N SER A 174 -4.02 -10.74 -2.37
CA SER A 174 -4.88 -11.49 -1.46
C SER A 174 -4.53 -12.99 -1.51
N PRO A 175 -4.66 -13.74 -0.41
CA PRO A 175 -4.50 -15.20 -0.43
C PRO A 175 -5.72 -15.93 -1.00
N TYR A 176 -6.82 -15.25 -1.30
CA TYR A 176 -8.14 -15.84 -1.57
C TYR A 176 -8.49 -15.98 -3.05
N PHE A 177 -7.50 -16.05 -3.93
CA PHE A 177 -7.74 -16.42 -5.33
C PHE A 177 -8.01 -17.93 -5.46
N SER A 178 -8.96 -18.31 -6.31
CA SER A 178 -9.27 -19.72 -6.59
C SER A 178 -8.07 -20.44 -7.21
N SER A 179 -7.22 -19.74 -7.95
CA SER A 179 -5.97 -20.21 -8.54
C SER A 179 -4.86 -19.20 -8.35
N ALA A 180 -4.40 -19.01 -7.11
CA ALA A 180 -3.40 -18.01 -6.77
C ALA A 180 -2.08 -18.16 -7.57
N GLY A 181 -1.67 -19.38 -7.91
CA GLY A 181 -0.49 -19.61 -8.74
C GLY A 181 -0.67 -19.13 -10.17
N HIS A 182 -1.82 -19.34 -10.78
CA HIS A 182 -2.13 -18.83 -12.11
C HIS A 182 -2.25 -17.30 -12.09
N PHE A 183 -2.95 -16.77 -11.13
CA PHE A 183 -3.10 -15.32 -10.96
C PHE A 183 -1.75 -14.61 -10.78
N ALA A 184 -0.83 -15.21 -10.00
CA ALA A 184 0.53 -14.68 -9.85
C ALA A 184 1.29 -14.55 -11.20
N LEU A 185 1.14 -15.54 -12.08
CA LEU A 185 1.73 -15.47 -13.43
C LEU A 185 1.08 -14.35 -14.26
N GLN A 186 -0.24 -14.19 -14.16
CA GLN A 186 -0.94 -13.12 -14.87
C GLN A 186 -0.57 -11.73 -14.33
N ALA A 187 -0.41 -11.56 -13.01
CA ALA A 187 0.02 -10.31 -12.41
C ALA A 187 1.41 -9.88 -12.90
N VAL A 188 2.36 -10.82 -13.00
CA VAL A 188 3.68 -10.55 -13.58
C VAL A 188 3.57 -10.22 -15.06
N ALA A 189 2.77 -10.96 -15.83
CA ALA A 189 2.52 -10.66 -17.24
C ALA A 189 1.83 -9.30 -17.46
N ALA A 190 1.07 -8.81 -16.49
CA ALA A 190 0.45 -7.49 -16.49
C ALA A 190 1.42 -6.36 -16.14
N GLY A 191 2.64 -6.67 -15.64
CA GLY A 191 3.70 -5.69 -15.40
C GLY A 191 4.22 -5.60 -13.96
N ALA A 192 3.87 -6.55 -13.09
CA ALA A 192 4.45 -6.61 -11.75
C ALA A 192 5.89 -7.12 -11.78
N ASP A 193 6.84 -6.39 -11.18
CA ASP A 193 8.24 -6.79 -10.99
C ASP A 193 8.41 -7.63 -9.72
N GLY A 194 7.49 -7.50 -8.77
CA GLY A 194 7.49 -8.24 -7.53
C GLY A 194 6.10 -8.56 -7.02
N LEU A 195 6.01 -9.62 -6.19
CA LEU A 195 4.78 -10.04 -5.53
C LEU A 195 4.99 -10.07 -4.02
N VAL A 196 4.06 -9.46 -3.28
CA VAL A 196 4.04 -9.47 -1.82
C VAL A 196 2.94 -10.41 -1.34
N LEU A 197 3.33 -11.43 -0.59
CA LEU A 197 2.48 -12.55 -0.18
C LEU A 197 2.34 -12.56 1.34
N PHE A 198 1.21 -12.23 1.92
CA PHE A 198 -0.05 -11.80 1.32
C PHE A 198 -0.58 -10.57 2.04
N ASN A 199 -1.60 -9.94 1.45
CA ASN A 199 -2.36 -8.92 2.16
C ASN A 199 -3.09 -9.55 3.34
N ARG A 200 -3.07 -8.89 4.49
CA ARG A 200 -3.81 -9.31 5.68
C ARG A 200 -5.10 -8.51 5.72
N LEU A 201 -6.19 -9.16 5.32
CA LEU A 201 -7.49 -8.52 5.34
C LEU A 201 -7.94 -8.31 6.79
N TYR A 202 -8.52 -7.14 7.05
CA TYR A 202 -9.12 -6.81 8.32
C TYR A 202 -10.27 -7.77 8.63
N GLN A 203 -10.24 -8.36 9.82
CA GLN A 203 -11.28 -9.26 10.33
C GLN A 203 -11.81 -8.66 11.63
N PRO A 204 -12.93 -7.93 11.58
CA PRO A 204 -13.56 -7.42 12.78
C PRO A 204 -14.10 -8.56 13.65
N ASP A 205 -14.12 -8.36 14.94
CA ASP A 205 -14.80 -9.24 15.90
C ASP A 205 -16.22 -8.72 16.17
N LEU A 206 -17.05 -9.55 16.81
CA LEU A 206 -18.41 -9.23 17.20
C LEU A 206 -18.53 -9.29 18.72
N ASP A 207 -19.07 -8.23 19.31
CA ASP A 207 -19.54 -8.27 20.70
C ASP A 207 -20.81 -9.15 20.76
N LEU A 208 -20.73 -10.24 21.50
CA LEU A 208 -21.84 -11.19 21.59
C LEU A 208 -23.01 -10.71 22.46
N GLU A 209 -22.82 -9.65 23.28
CA GLU A 209 -23.87 -9.08 24.12
C GLU A 209 -24.63 -7.96 23.39
N THR A 210 -23.88 -7.06 22.72
CA THR A 210 -24.49 -5.92 22.01
C THR A 210 -24.74 -6.19 20.52
N LEU A 211 -24.11 -7.20 19.97
CA LEU A 211 -24.07 -7.53 18.52
C LEU A 211 -23.41 -6.44 17.66
N ASP A 212 -22.63 -5.57 18.29
CA ASP A 212 -21.87 -4.56 17.61
C ASP A 212 -20.56 -5.12 17.03
N VAL A 213 -20.09 -4.52 15.92
CA VAL A 213 -18.80 -4.84 15.33
C VAL A 213 -17.70 -4.19 16.18
N LEU A 214 -16.81 -5.02 16.72
CA LEU A 214 -15.64 -4.56 17.46
C LEU A 214 -14.47 -4.32 16.50
N PRO A 215 -13.90 -3.10 16.44
CA PRO A 215 -12.69 -2.82 15.67
C PRO A 215 -11.48 -3.44 16.40
N ALA A 216 -11.22 -4.73 16.14
CA ALA A 216 -10.07 -5.44 16.69
C ALA A 216 -8.96 -5.54 15.65
N VAL A 217 -7.77 -5.01 15.95
CA VAL A 217 -6.56 -5.20 15.15
C VAL A 217 -5.59 -6.07 15.93
N GLU A 218 -5.50 -7.32 15.55
CA GLU A 218 -4.50 -8.22 16.10
C GLU A 218 -3.22 -8.22 15.25
N LEU A 219 -2.07 -8.23 15.92
CA LEU A 219 -0.78 -8.39 15.24
C LEU A 219 -0.66 -9.85 14.72
N SER A 220 0.09 -10.01 13.63
CA SER A 220 0.33 -11.34 13.06
C SER A 220 1.12 -12.23 14.03
N GLN A 221 0.81 -13.52 13.99
CA GLN A 221 1.48 -14.52 14.80
C GLN A 221 2.54 -15.27 13.97
N PRO A 222 3.65 -15.75 14.58
CA PRO A 222 4.74 -16.41 13.85
C PRO A 222 4.30 -17.60 12.97
N TRP A 223 3.22 -18.29 13.31
CA TRP A 223 2.72 -19.40 12.52
C TRP A 223 2.08 -18.97 11.19
N GLU A 224 1.67 -17.71 11.06
CA GLU A 224 1.07 -17.18 9.82
C GLU A 224 2.09 -17.13 8.68
N LEU A 225 3.40 -17.06 8.96
CA LEU A 225 4.47 -17.11 7.97
C LEU A 225 4.46 -18.39 7.11
N ARG A 226 3.85 -19.47 7.59
CA ARG A 226 3.79 -20.76 6.86
C ARG A 226 3.08 -20.65 5.52
N LEU A 227 2.05 -19.81 5.43
CA LEU A 227 1.29 -19.62 4.19
C LEU A 227 2.15 -18.90 3.12
N PRO A 228 2.71 -17.71 3.35
CA PRO A 228 3.56 -17.05 2.36
C PRO A 228 4.80 -17.86 2.00
N LEU A 229 5.46 -18.52 2.95
CA LEU A 229 6.62 -19.39 2.67
C LEU A 229 6.27 -20.53 1.71
N ARG A 230 5.11 -21.17 1.89
CA ARG A 230 4.63 -22.21 0.96
C ARG A 230 4.50 -21.65 -0.45
N TRP A 231 3.87 -20.49 -0.59
CA TRP A 231 3.64 -19.89 -1.90
C TRP A 231 4.92 -19.38 -2.55
N ILE A 232 5.85 -18.81 -1.79
CA ILE A 232 7.18 -18.46 -2.29
C ILE A 232 7.89 -19.69 -2.85
N ALA A 233 7.87 -20.80 -2.11
CA ALA A 233 8.51 -22.04 -2.58
C ALA A 233 7.89 -22.59 -3.88
N LEU A 234 6.56 -22.46 -4.05
CA LEU A 234 5.86 -22.89 -5.27
C LEU A 234 6.12 -21.95 -6.45
N LEU A 235 6.12 -20.64 -6.22
CA LEU A 235 6.22 -19.62 -7.26
C LEU A 235 7.66 -19.41 -7.73
N ARG A 236 8.65 -19.50 -6.85
CA ARG A 236 10.07 -19.23 -7.17
C ARG A 236 10.58 -19.97 -8.40
N ARG A 237 10.13 -21.23 -8.59
CA ARG A 237 10.53 -22.04 -9.75
C ARG A 237 9.85 -21.60 -11.05
N ARG A 238 8.73 -20.91 -10.97
CA ARG A 238 7.94 -20.43 -12.11
C ARG A 238 8.21 -18.99 -12.46
N LEU A 239 8.66 -18.21 -11.48
CA LEU A 239 8.94 -16.78 -11.56
C LEU A 239 10.37 -16.51 -11.07
N PRO A 240 11.39 -16.99 -11.77
CA PRO A 240 12.79 -16.88 -11.30
C PRO A 240 13.29 -15.45 -11.23
N GLU A 241 12.78 -14.56 -12.08
CA GLU A 241 13.21 -13.16 -12.17
C GLU A 241 12.34 -12.21 -11.30
N THR A 242 11.19 -12.69 -10.83
CA THR A 242 10.27 -11.87 -10.04
C THR A 242 10.69 -11.82 -8.58
N SER A 243 10.68 -10.64 -7.97
CA SER A 243 10.90 -10.48 -6.55
C SER A 243 9.71 -11.03 -5.76
N LEU A 244 9.99 -11.81 -4.72
CA LEU A 244 8.96 -12.40 -3.86
C LEU A 244 9.21 -12.00 -2.41
N ALA A 245 8.23 -11.38 -1.76
CA ALA A 245 8.27 -10.99 -0.37
C ALA A 245 7.19 -11.71 0.47
N ALA A 246 7.55 -12.13 1.68
CA ALA A 246 6.60 -12.64 2.67
C ALA A 246 6.12 -11.53 3.58
N THR A 247 4.85 -11.55 3.94
CA THR A 247 4.29 -10.72 5.01
C THR A 247 3.55 -11.58 6.00
N SER A 248 3.34 -11.05 7.20
CA SER A 248 2.72 -11.72 8.35
C SER A 248 3.59 -12.81 8.97
N GLY A 249 3.70 -12.75 10.29
CA GLY A 249 4.45 -13.73 11.08
C GLY A 249 5.98 -13.63 10.99
N VAL A 250 6.50 -12.52 10.48
CA VAL A 250 7.94 -12.23 10.39
C VAL A 250 8.40 -11.54 11.69
#